data_c88f6068fe238d80051ed2cc916a13b1
#
_entry.id   c88f6068fe238d80051ed2cc916a13b1
#
_cell.length_a   1.000
_cell.length_b   1.000
_cell.length_c   1.000
_cell.angle_alpha   90.00
_cell.angle_beta   90.00
_cell.angle_gamma   90.00
#
_symmetry.space_group_name_H-M   'P 1'
#
loop_
_entity.id
_entity.type
_entity.pdbx_description
1 polymer ?
#
loop_
_entity_poly.entity_id
_entity_poly.type
_entity_poly.pdbx_seq_one_letter_code
_entity_poly.pdbx_strand_id
1 'polypeptide(L)'
;MAQILRETGETRVRVAVDRGDRPPRIDTGDGFLDHMLVTFARYAGLELEVEARGDLHHHLVEDVAIALGMALADIVPEHAARYGWALVPMDEALVEAAIDTGGRAYYVGDLPTSLADHFFQSLSTHLAATLHIRVVRGRNRHHVIEAAVKATGFALRQALEEGDSVFSTKGAVRVTRDPAPDN
;
A
#
# COMPACT_ATOMS: atom_id res chain seq x y z
N MET A 1 -6.30 -10.03 -11.56
CA MET A 1 -5.55 -10.42 -10.33
C MET A 1 -4.08 -10.34 -10.60
N ALA A 2 -3.39 -9.41 -9.97
CA ALA A 2 -1.93 -9.29 -10.01
C ALA A 2 -1.30 -10.30 -9.02
N GLN A 3 -0.13 -10.83 -9.36
CA GLN A 3 0.58 -11.81 -8.52
C GLN A 3 2.06 -11.49 -8.49
N ILE A 4 2.63 -11.41 -7.29
CA ILE A 4 4.05 -11.20 -7.06
C ILE A 4 4.57 -12.36 -6.20
N LEU A 5 5.69 -12.93 -6.62
CA LEU A 5 6.52 -13.81 -5.80
C LEU A 5 7.88 -13.14 -5.63
N ARG A 6 8.22 -12.80 -4.39
CA ARG A 6 9.52 -12.24 -4.02
C ARG A 6 10.27 -13.26 -3.16
N GLU A 7 11.45 -13.64 -3.59
CA GLU A 7 12.32 -14.57 -2.87
C GLU A 7 13.71 -13.94 -2.70
N THR A 8 14.18 -13.96 -1.50
CA THR A 8 15.54 -13.53 -1.10
C THR A 8 16.24 -14.66 -0.33
N GLY A 9 17.43 -14.42 0.18
CA GLY A 9 18.08 -15.36 1.11
C GLY A 9 17.44 -15.38 2.51
N GLU A 10 16.57 -14.42 2.82
CA GLU A 10 16.01 -14.15 4.15
C GLU A 10 14.50 -14.37 4.23
N THR A 11 13.81 -14.17 3.10
CA THR A 11 12.34 -14.20 3.04
C THR A 11 11.83 -14.87 1.78
N ARG A 12 10.60 -15.39 1.88
CA ARG A 12 9.78 -15.78 0.74
C ARG A 12 8.38 -15.22 0.92
N VAL A 13 7.94 -14.38 -0.01
CA VAL A 13 6.66 -13.67 0.03
C VAL A 13 5.92 -13.88 -1.27
N ARG A 14 4.69 -14.37 -1.19
CA ARG A 14 3.72 -14.44 -2.29
C ARG A 14 2.56 -13.51 -1.98
N VAL A 15 2.22 -12.64 -2.92
CA VAL A 15 1.05 -11.77 -2.86
C VAL A 15 0.22 -11.98 -4.11
N ALA A 16 -1.09 -12.12 -3.95
CA ALA A 16 -2.06 -12.03 -5.04
C ALA A 16 -3.13 -11.00 -4.65
N VAL A 17 -3.42 -10.04 -5.52
CA VAL A 17 -4.37 -8.97 -5.24
C VAL A 17 -5.25 -8.66 -6.45
N ASP A 18 -6.51 -8.35 -6.19
CA ASP A 18 -7.46 -7.80 -7.14
C ASP A 18 -8.44 -6.87 -6.44
N ARG A 19 -9.21 -6.12 -7.19
CA ARG A 19 -10.36 -5.38 -6.65
C ARG A 19 -11.52 -6.35 -6.44
N GLY A 20 -12.17 -6.28 -5.30
CA GLY A 20 -13.29 -7.17 -5.00
C GLY A 20 -13.57 -7.30 -3.51
N ASP A 21 -14.47 -8.19 -3.16
CA ASP A 21 -15.02 -8.36 -1.82
C ASP A 21 -14.83 -9.77 -1.22
N ARG A 22 -14.10 -10.66 -1.91
CA ARG A 22 -13.76 -11.97 -1.34
C ARG A 22 -12.96 -11.79 -0.04
N PRO A 23 -13.24 -12.60 0.99
CA PRO A 23 -12.48 -12.54 2.24
C PRO A 23 -10.97 -12.71 2.01
N PRO A 24 -10.13 -11.85 2.59
CA PRO A 24 -8.68 -11.99 2.48
C PRO A 24 -8.19 -13.32 3.07
N ARG A 25 -7.11 -13.87 2.51
CA ARG A 25 -6.40 -15.06 3.00
C ARG A 25 -4.97 -14.66 3.30
N ILE A 26 -4.65 -14.51 4.57
CA ILE A 26 -3.36 -14.00 5.01
C ILE A 26 -2.71 -15.02 5.95
N ASP A 27 -1.47 -15.38 5.68
CA ASP A 27 -0.61 -16.22 6.50
C ASP A 27 0.85 -15.75 6.37
N THR A 28 1.26 -14.84 7.24
CA THR A 28 2.64 -14.37 7.31
C THR A 28 3.43 -15.02 8.43
N GLY A 29 2.75 -15.75 9.33
CA GLY A 29 3.33 -16.26 10.57
C GLY A 29 3.44 -15.20 11.68
N ASP A 30 3.04 -13.95 11.42
CA ASP A 30 2.94 -12.86 12.39
C ASP A 30 1.48 -12.43 12.54
N GLY A 31 0.88 -12.73 13.71
CA GLY A 31 -0.55 -12.48 13.92
C GLY A 31 -0.94 -11.01 13.92
N PHE A 32 -0.02 -10.08 14.25
CA PHE A 32 -0.30 -8.65 14.16
C PHE A 32 -0.29 -8.18 12.71
N LEU A 33 0.70 -8.59 11.93
CA LEU A 33 0.78 -8.28 10.50
C LEU A 33 -0.41 -8.87 9.75
N ASP A 34 -0.79 -10.12 10.04
CA ASP A 34 -1.97 -10.76 9.45
C ASP A 34 -3.24 -9.95 9.70
N HIS A 35 -3.46 -9.51 10.95
CA HIS A 35 -4.60 -8.68 11.32
C HIS A 35 -4.59 -7.33 10.58
N MET A 36 -3.44 -6.68 10.47
CA MET A 36 -3.31 -5.40 9.75
C MET A 36 -3.57 -5.56 8.24
N LEU A 37 -3.07 -6.62 7.62
CA LEU A 37 -3.31 -6.90 6.19
C LEU A 37 -4.76 -7.26 5.89
N VAL A 38 -5.42 -8.05 6.75
CA VAL A 38 -6.86 -8.32 6.65
C VAL A 38 -7.67 -7.03 6.77
N THR A 39 -7.29 -6.17 7.71
CA THR A 39 -7.93 -4.86 7.90
C THR A 39 -7.72 -4.00 6.66
N PHE A 40 -6.48 -3.86 6.19
CA PHE A 40 -6.16 -3.09 4.99
C PHE A 40 -6.99 -3.53 3.78
N ALA A 41 -6.99 -4.83 3.48
CA ALA A 41 -7.71 -5.38 2.34
C ALA A 41 -9.21 -5.05 2.39
N ARG A 42 -9.85 -5.22 3.56
CA ARG A 42 -11.28 -4.92 3.74
C ARG A 42 -11.60 -3.45 3.50
N TYR A 43 -10.79 -2.54 4.04
CA TYR A 43 -11.03 -1.10 3.91
C TYR A 43 -10.67 -0.58 2.51
N ALA A 44 -9.71 -1.20 1.86
CA ALA A 44 -9.34 -0.90 0.47
C ALA A 44 -10.28 -1.53 -0.58
N GLY A 45 -11.16 -2.46 -0.20
CA GLY A 45 -12.03 -3.16 -1.14
C GLY A 45 -11.24 -4.11 -2.06
N LEU A 46 -10.30 -4.86 -1.46
CA LEU A 46 -9.39 -5.75 -2.16
C LEU A 46 -9.63 -7.21 -1.78
N GLU A 47 -9.55 -8.07 -2.78
CA GLU A 47 -9.32 -9.49 -2.63
C GLU A 47 -7.81 -9.68 -2.49
N LEU A 48 -7.35 -10.10 -1.31
CA LEU A 48 -5.93 -10.18 -0.99
C LEU A 48 -5.58 -11.58 -0.46
N GLU A 49 -4.57 -12.18 -1.08
CA GLU A 49 -3.95 -13.40 -0.59
C GLU A 49 -2.46 -13.12 -0.34
N VAL A 50 -1.98 -13.41 0.88
CA VAL A 50 -0.58 -13.26 1.27
C VAL A 50 -0.11 -14.52 1.97
N GLU A 51 0.97 -15.11 1.48
CA GLU A 51 1.72 -16.16 2.14
C GLU A 51 3.17 -15.69 2.27
N ALA A 52 3.68 -15.59 3.50
CA ALA A 52 5.03 -15.11 3.73
C ALA A 52 5.74 -15.87 4.85
N ARG A 53 7.05 -16.06 4.68
CA ARG A 53 7.96 -16.61 5.70
C ARG A 53 9.28 -15.86 5.63
N GLY A 54 9.87 -15.60 6.78
CA GLY A 54 11.14 -14.88 6.88
C GLY A 54 11.89 -15.25 8.16
N ASP A 55 13.16 -14.90 8.19
CA ASP A 55 14.06 -15.16 9.32
C ASP A 55 13.86 -14.15 10.46
N LEU A 56 13.73 -12.85 10.12
CA LEU A 56 13.53 -11.77 11.07
C LEU A 56 12.21 -11.03 10.82
N HIS A 57 11.58 -10.61 11.91
CA HIS A 57 10.32 -9.84 11.85
C HIS A 57 10.42 -8.58 10.98
N HIS A 58 11.54 -7.84 11.05
CA HIS A 58 11.77 -6.66 10.25
C HIS A 58 11.80 -6.98 8.74
N HIS A 59 12.59 -8.01 8.34
CA HIS A 59 12.70 -8.44 6.95
C HIS A 59 11.35 -8.92 6.40
N LEU A 60 10.59 -9.67 7.21
CA LEU A 60 9.26 -10.15 6.86
C LEU A 60 8.30 -9.00 6.55
N VAL A 61 8.21 -8.01 7.47
CA VAL A 61 7.30 -6.86 7.33
C VAL A 61 7.68 -6.01 6.12
N GLU A 62 8.98 -5.75 5.91
CA GLU A 62 9.48 -4.99 4.77
C GLU A 62 9.16 -5.68 3.44
N ASP A 63 9.52 -6.96 3.31
CA ASP A 63 9.34 -7.70 2.06
C ASP A 63 7.87 -7.95 1.70
N VAL A 64 7.00 -8.09 2.71
CA VAL A 64 5.54 -8.11 2.51
C VAL A 64 5.07 -6.76 1.97
N ALA A 65 5.53 -5.64 2.53
CA ALA A 65 5.17 -4.31 2.06
C ALA A 65 5.65 -4.04 0.63
N ILE A 66 6.86 -4.47 0.29
CA ILE A 66 7.43 -4.40 -1.07
C ILE A 66 6.57 -5.17 -2.06
N ALA A 67 6.33 -6.46 -1.78
CA ALA A 67 5.56 -7.33 -2.68
C ALA A 67 4.11 -6.85 -2.84
N LEU A 68 3.48 -6.38 -1.75
CA LEU A 68 2.14 -5.80 -1.79
C LEU A 68 2.11 -4.51 -2.61
N GLY A 69 3.09 -3.61 -2.43
CA GLY A 69 3.20 -2.38 -3.21
C GLY A 69 3.33 -2.65 -4.71
N MET A 70 4.17 -3.61 -5.10
CA MET A 70 4.34 -4.03 -6.51
C MET A 70 3.03 -4.61 -7.07
N ALA A 71 2.37 -5.50 -6.34
CA ALA A 71 1.11 -6.09 -6.78
C ALA A 71 -0.02 -5.06 -6.91
N LEU A 72 -0.08 -4.08 -6.01
CA LEU A 72 -1.03 -2.97 -6.08
C LEU A 72 -0.77 -2.07 -7.28
N ALA A 73 0.50 -1.80 -7.64
CA ALA A 73 0.84 -1.00 -8.81
C ALA A 73 0.28 -1.61 -10.10
N ASP A 74 0.27 -2.94 -10.20
CA ASP A 74 -0.24 -3.68 -11.37
C ASP A 74 -1.77 -3.61 -11.52
N ILE A 75 -2.52 -3.23 -10.48
CA ILE A 75 -3.98 -3.12 -10.51
C ILE A 75 -4.50 -1.67 -10.53
N VAL A 76 -3.60 -0.68 -10.52
CA VAL A 76 -4.01 0.72 -10.68
C VAL A 76 -4.61 0.91 -12.07
N PRO A 77 -5.88 1.34 -12.20
CA PRO A 77 -6.49 1.59 -13.49
C PRO A 77 -5.75 2.67 -14.29
N GLU A 78 -5.72 2.56 -15.61
CA GLU A 78 -5.15 3.60 -16.48
C GLU A 78 -5.82 4.97 -16.26
N HIS A 79 -7.13 4.95 -16.02
CA HIS A 79 -7.94 6.13 -15.73
C HIS A 79 -8.38 6.17 -14.26
N ALA A 80 -7.47 5.82 -13.34
CA ALA A 80 -7.76 5.90 -11.91
C ALA A 80 -8.16 7.31 -11.48
N ALA A 81 -9.03 7.42 -10.47
CA ALA A 81 -9.32 8.68 -9.78
C ALA A 81 -8.05 9.29 -9.16
N ARG A 82 -7.07 8.45 -8.89
CA ARG A 82 -5.70 8.80 -8.50
C ARG A 82 -5.57 9.31 -7.08
N TYR A 83 -6.48 10.18 -6.62
CA TYR A 83 -6.44 10.76 -5.29
C TYR A 83 -7.46 10.12 -4.37
N GLY A 84 -7.05 9.89 -3.12
CA GLY A 84 -7.94 9.48 -2.06
C GLY A 84 -7.47 9.99 -0.71
N TRP A 85 -8.40 10.16 0.21
CA TRP A 85 -8.10 10.59 1.58
C TRP A 85 -9.15 10.07 2.55
N ALA A 86 -8.74 9.87 3.80
CA ALA A 86 -9.65 9.48 4.86
C ALA A 86 -9.15 9.94 6.23
N LEU A 87 -10.08 10.26 7.12
CA LEU A 87 -9.84 10.52 8.53
C LEU A 87 -10.60 9.48 9.32
N VAL A 88 -9.88 8.59 10.02
CA VAL A 88 -10.44 7.39 10.63
C VAL A 88 -10.20 7.38 12.13
N PRO A 89 -11.26 7.26 12.96
CA PRO A 89 -11.14 7.01 14.39
C PRO A 89 -10.97 5.52 14.69
N MET A 90 -10.20 5.22 15.73
CA MET A 90 -10.13 3.92 16.39
C MET A 90 -9.99 4.16 17.88
N ASP A 91 -11.08 4.00 18.61
CA ASP A 91 -11.22 4.38 20.01
C ASP A 91 -10.71 5.83 20.27
N GLU A 92 -9.64 6.00 21.06
CA GLU A 92 -9.05 7.31 21.32
C GLU A 92 -8.11 7.82 20.24
N ALA A 93 -7.75 6.97 19.28
CA ALA A 93 -6.90 7.35 18.15
C ALA A 93 -7.71 7.97 17.01
N LEU A 94 -7.12 8.93 16.33
CA LEU A 94 -7.63 9.55 15.12
C LEU A 94 -6.48 9.78 14.16
N VAL A 95 -6.55 9.18 12.97
CA VAL A 95 -5.49 9.22 11.96
C VAL A 95 -6.06 9.64 10.61
N GLU A 96 -5.33 10.50 9.92
CA GLU A 96 -5.59 10.95 8.56
C GLU A 96 -4.59 10.31 7.60
N ALA A 97 -5.08 9.84 6.45
CA ALA A 97 -4.24 9.41 5.34
C ALA A 97 -4.69 10.07 4.04
N ALA A 98 -3.73 10.46 3.19
CA ALA A 98 -3.96 10.95 1.85
C ALA A 98 -2.98 10.29 0.87
N ILE A 99 -3.49 9.84 -0.27
CA ILE A 99 -2.71 9.13 -1.29
C ILE A 99 -2.87 9.75 -2.67
N ASP A 100 -1.78 9.74 -3.46
CA ASP A 100 -1.75 10.02 -4.89
C ASP A 100 -1.06 8.85 -5.60
N THR A 101 -1.79 8.07 -6.39
CA THR A 101 -1.27 6.93 -7.16
C THR A 101 -0.68 7.35 -8.51
N GLY A 102 -0.34 8.61 -8.67
CA GLY A 102 0.13 9.19 -9.95
C GLY A 102 1.59 8.93 -10.32
N GLY A 103 2.21 7.85 -9.82
CA GLY A 103 3.52 7.40 -10.27
C GLY A 103 4.73 8.09 -9.62
N ARG A 104 4.55 8.78 -8.48
CA ARG A 104 5.62 9.45 -7.76
C ARG A 104 5.73 8.92 -6.33
N ALA A 105 6.75 8.10 -6.08
CA ALA A 105 7.00 7.51 -4.77
C ALA A 105 7.45 8.57 -3.75
N TYR A 106 6.66 8.78 -2.71
CA TYR A 106 7.00 9.65 -1.60
C TYR A 106 6.18 9.28 -0.36
N TYR A 107 6.83 9.21 0.80
CA TYR A 107 6.17 8.90 2.07
C TYR A 107 6.48 9.95 3.14
N VAL A 108 5.45 10.36 3.85
CA VAL A 108 5.55 11.12 5.11
C VAL A 108 4.60 10.51 6.12
N GLY A 109 5.14 10.10 7.27
CA GLY A 109 4.38 9.59 8.40
C GLY A 109 5.01 9.95 9.73
N ASP A 110 4.22 9.84 10.78
CA ASP A 110 4.63 10.06 12.18
C ASP A 110 4.09 8.95 13.09
N LEU A 111 4.20 7.70 12.61
CA LEU A 111 3.64 6.54 13.30
C LEU A 111 4.44 6.18 14.57
N PRO A 112 3.82 5.52 15.56
CA PRO A 112 4.42 5.30 16.87
C PRO A 112 5.57 4.28 16.89
N THR A 113 5.85 3.61 15.76
CA THR A 113 6.97 2.67 15.61
C THR A 113 7.66 2.85 14.27
N SER A 114 8.98 2.76 14.26
CA SER A 114 9.77 2.81 13.02
C SER A 114 9.40 1.69 12.04
N LEU A 115 8.99 0.53 12.54
CA LEU A 115 8.57 -0.59 11.69
C LEU A 115 7.27 -0.30 10.94
N ALA A 116 6.31 0.38 11.58
CA ALA A 116 5.08 0.81 10.92
C ALA A 116 5.37 1.88 9.85
N ASP A 117 6.21 2.88 10.16
CA ASP A 117 6.64 3.85 9.17
C ASP A 117 7.36 3.18 8.00
N HIS A 118 8.25 2.21 8.30
CA HIS A 118 8.98 1.47 7.27
C HIS A 118 8.05 0.65 6.37
N PHE A 119 7.01 0.00 6.94
CA PHE A 119 5.99 -0.70 6.16
C PHE A 119 5.32 0.24 5.14
N PHE A 120 4.82 1.40 5.57
CA PHE A 120 4.13 2.33 4.66
C PHE A 120 5.08 3.00 3.68
N GLN A 121 6.33 3.25 4.06
CA GLN A 121 7.37 3.76 3.16
C GLN A 121 7.66 2.75 2.05
N SER A 122 7.87 1.48 2.38
CA SER A 122 8.13 0.40 1.42
C SER A 122 6.92 0.18 0.50
N LEU A 123 5.72 0.17 1.07
CA LEU A 123 4.46 0.08 0.33
C LEU A 123 4.32 1.22 -0.69
N SER A 124 4.46 2.47 -0.25
CA SER A 124 4.30 3.65 -1.12
C SER A 124 5.37 3.71 -2.22
N THR A 125 6.59 3.31 -1.89
CA THR A 125 7.71 3.28 -2.84
C THR A 125 7.42 2.31 -3.99
N HIS A 126 6.97 1.10 -3.68
CA HIS A 126 6.75 0.05 -4.69
C HIS A 126 5.39 0.15 -5.38
N LEU A 127 4.40 0.78 -4.75
CA LEU A 127 3.18 1.22 -5.42
C LEU A 127 3.43 2.43 -6.35
N ALA A 128 4.59 3.07 -6.25
CA ALA A 128 4.90 4.34 -6.91
C ALA A 128 3.89 5.46 -6.56
N ALA A 129 3.48 5.55 -5.30
CA ALA A 129 2.51 6.50 -4.80
C ALA A 129 3.11 7.52 -3.84
N THR A 130 2.53 8.72 -3.79
CA THR A 130 2.73 9.65 -2.68
C THR A 130 1.73 9.30 -1.59
N LEU A 131 2.21 9.05 -0.37
CA LEU A 131 1.39 8.72 0.79
C LEU A 131 1.76 9.60 1.99
N HIS A 132 0.80 10.31 2.52
CA HIS A 132 0.90 11.06 3.76
C HIS A 132 0.02 10.42 4.83
N ILE A 133 0.59 10.15 6.01
CA ILE A 133 -0.14 9.68 7.19
C ILE A 133 0.14 10.64 8.33
N ARG A 134 -0.91 11.19 8.94
CA ARG A 134 -0.82 12.10 10.07
C ARG A 134 -1.60 11.56 11.25
N VAL A 135 -0.93 11.38 12.38
CA VAL A 135 -1.58 11.06 13.65
C VAL A 135 -2.13 12.35 14.25
N VAL A 136 -3.45 12.53 14.18
CA VAL A 136 -4.12 13.70 14.79
C VAL A 136 -4.10 13.60 16.31
N ARG A 137 -4.34 12.37 16.82
CA ARG A 137 -4.20 12.00 18.23
C ARG A 137 -4.23 10.48 18.39
N GLY A 138 -3.75 9.99 19.52
CA GLY A 138 -3.77 8.58 19.92
C GLY A 138 -2.68 8.33 20.96
N ARG A 139 -2.91 7.37 21.85
CA ARG A 139 -1.95 6.96 22.89
C ARG A 139 -1.60 5.48 22.80
N ASN A 140 -2.58 4.65 22.45
CA ASN A 140 -2.36 3.22 22.24
C ASN A 140 -1.76 3.01 20.84
N ARG A 141 -0.56 2.45 20.80
CA ARG A 141 0.16 2.18 19.53
C ARG A 141 -0.63 1.29 18.58
N HIS A 142 -1.32 0.27 19.10
CA HIS A 142 -2.17 -0.61 18.31
C HIS A 142 -3.30 0.16 17.64
N HIS A 143 -4.04 0.99 18.40
CA HIS A 143 -5.14 1.78 17.86
C HIS A 143 -4.66 2.80 16.80
N VAL A 144 -3.51 3.43 17.03
CA VAL A 144 -2.93 4.37 16.05
C VAL A 144 -2.56 3.65 14.76
N ILE A 145 -1.86 2.50 14.84
CA ILE A 145 -1.45 1.75 13.65
C ILE A 145 -2.67 1.21 12.91
N GLU A 146 -3.65 0.64 13.62
CA GLU A 146 -4.87 0.14 13.00
C GLU A 146 -5.70 1.25 12.34
N ALA A 147 -5.79 2.44 12.97
CA ALA A 147 -6.42 3.61 12.37
C ALA A 147 -5.69 4.07 11.09
N ALA A 148 -4.34 4.04 11.09
CA ALA A 148 -3.54 4.36 9.91
C ALA A 148 -3.76 3.37 8.77
N VAL A 149 -3.80 2.07 9.08
CA VAL A 149 -4.10 0.99 8.11
C VAL A 149 -5.48 1.18 7.50
N LYS A 150 -6.50 1.46 8.31
CA LYS A 150 -7.88 1.73 7.85
C LYS A 150 -7.96 2.98 6.99
N ALA A 151 -7.32 4.07 7.43
CA ALA A 151 -7.32 5.33 6.70
C ALA A 151 -6.64 5.18 5.34
N THR A 152 -5.49 4.51 5.30
CA THR A 152 -4.77 4.23 4.05
C THR A 152 -5.58 3.32 3.13
N GLY A 153 -6.25 2.28 3.68
CA GLY A 153 -7.14 1.42 2.91
C GLY A 153 -8.29 2.19 2.25
N PHE A 154 -9.00 3.04 3.01
CA PHE A 154 -10.06 3.89 2.45
C PHE A 154 -9.55 4.88 1.41
N ALA A 155 -8.40 5.52 1.67
CA ALA A 155 -7.79 6.45 0.72
C ALA A 155 -7.42 5.72 -0.59
N LEU A 156 -6.81 4.53 -0.49
CA LEU A 156 -6.47 3.72 -1.66
C LEU A 156 -7.70 3.27 -2.44
N ARG A 157 -8.78 2.85 -1.75
CA ARG A 157 -10.04 2.48 -2.41
C ARG A 157 -10.57 3.59 -3.30
N GLN A 158 -10.57 4.84 -2.82
CA GLN A 158 -10.99 6.01 -3.59
C GLN A 158 -10.04 6.27 -4.78
N ALA A 159 -8.73 6.18 -4.53
CA ALA A 159 -7.72 6.42 -5.56
C ALA A 159 -7.78 5.41 -6.72
N LEU A 160 -8.24 4.17 -6.45
CA LEU A 160 -8.41 3.10 -7.44
C LEU A 160 -9.76 3.13 -8.17
N GLU A 161 -10.66 4.04 -7.86
CA GLU A 161 -11.90 4.20 -8.62
C GLU A 161 -11.59 4.58 -10.07
N GLU A 162 -12.35 4.03 -11.02
CA GLU A 162 -12.20 4.36 -12.43
C GLU A 162 -12.88 5.71 -12.72
N GLY A 163 -12.17 6.59 -13.40
CA GLY A 163 -12.67 7.86 -13.90
C GLY A 163 -12.86 7.82 -15.41
N ASP A 164 -13.53 8.83 -15.95
CA ASP A 164 -13.83 8.94 -17.38
C ASP A 164 -12.61 9.34 -18.23
N SER A 165 -11.51 9.78 -17.60
CA SER A 165 -10.31 10.29 -18.31
C SER A 165 -9.11 10.32 -17.36
N VAL A 166 -7.89 10.41 -17.95
CA VAL A 166 -6.66 10.62 -17.18
C VAL A 166 -6.75 11.95 -16.42
N PHE A 167 -6.76 11.89 -15.09
CA PHE A 167 -6.76 13.07 -14.22
C PHE A 167 -5.37 13.69 -14.12
N SER A 168 -4.94 14.35 -15.19
CA SER A 168 -3.65 15.03 -15.25
C SER A 168 -3.68 16.19 -16.23
N THR A 169 -3.16 17.35 -15.83
CA THR A 169 -2.97 18.51 -16.71
C THR A 169 -1.94 18.26 -17.81
N LYS A 170 -1.10 17.22 -17.67
CA LYS A 170 -0.10 16.82 -18.68
C LYS A 170 -0.65 15.78 -19.67
N GLY A 171 -1.86 15.23 -19.43
CA GLY A 171 -2.40 14.14 -20.23
C GLY A 171 -1.51 12.88 -20.13
N ALA A 172 -1.55 12.02 -21.15
CA ALA A 172 -0.66 10.88 -21.25
C ALA A 172 0.76 11.32 -21.61
N VAL A 173 1.75 10.87 -20.83
CA VAL A 173 3.15 11.17 -21.09
C VAL A 173 3.78 9.98 -21.83
N ARG A 174 4.26 10.23 -23.06
CA ARG A 174 5.04 9.25 -23.82
C ARG A 174 6.52 9.57 -23.68
N VAL A 175 7.30 8.61 -23.19
CA VAL A 175 8.77 8.71 -23.16
C VAL A 175 9.33 7.70 -24.15
N THR A 176 10.05 8.20 -25.16
CA THR A 176 10.82 7.37 -26.10
C THR A 176 12.31 7.58 -25.81
N ARG A 177 13.08 6.50 -25.84
CA ARG A 177 14.54 6.59 -25.79
C ARG A 177 15.05 6.61 -27.23
N ASP A 178 15.75 7.67 -27.60
CA ASP A 178 16.45 7.68 -28.87
C ASP A 178 17.58 6.63 -28.83
N PRO A 179 17.79 5.86 -29.92
CA PRO A 179 18.93 4.98 -29.98
C PRO A 179 20.22 5.81 -29.87
N ALA A 180 21.22 5.28 -29.16
CA ALA A 180 22.52 5.93 -29.12
C ALA A 180 23.06 6.08 -30.58
N PRO A 181 23.72 7.20 -30.91
CA PRO A 181 24.33 7.36 -32.21
C PRO A 181 25.33 6.22 -32.41
N ASP A 182 25.25 5.55 -33.57
CA ASP A 182 26.23 4.54 -33.98
C ASP A 182 27.62 5.17 -34.04
N ASN A 183 28.57 4.61 -33.28
CA ASN A 183 29.98 5.00 -33.30
C ASN A 183 30.67 4.39 -34.49
#